data_d6178cbb1f9bac87d56d10428d36d2e5
#
_entry.id   d6178cbb1f9bac87d56d10428d36d2e5
#
_cell.length_a   1.000
_cell.length_b   1.000
_cell.length_c   1.000
_cell.angle_alpha   90.00
_cell.angle_beta   90.00
_cell.angle_gamma   90.00
#
_symmetry.space_group_name_H-M   'P 1'
#
loop_
_entity.id
_entity.type
_entity.pdbx_description
1 polymer ?
#
loop_
_entity_poly.entity_id
_entity_poly.type
_entity_poly.pdbx_seq_one_letter_code
_entity_poly.pdbx_strand_id
1 'polypeptide(L)'
;MLILGIESAGSQIGCAIGGHEGVLASAHTGKGRQHAESLAPQIDFVRRQAGVEFSELGVVAVDIGPGLYTGLRVGISSATTIAHALGIPMIGISSLDLLAFPARWTSRLIVTALDARRGELFTALFRKVPGGIQRIRDPQVNTPQELLAELMTIEEPALLVGDGALRYQEIFSSIRRVEMAEQGLAIPSARSLVQLA
;
A
#
# COMPACT_ATOMS: atom_id res chain seq x y z
N MET A 1 14.52 -3.72 -15.65
CA MET A 1 14.61 -4.70 -14.52
C MET A 1 13.20 -5.09 -14.15
N LEU A 2 12.93 -6.39 -13.97
CA LEU A 2 11.62 -6.90 -13.57
C LEU A 2 11.55 -7.02 -12.04
N ILE A 3 10.40 -6.64 -11.48
CA ILE A 3 10.14 -6.57 -10.05
C ILE A 3 8.92 -7.44 -9.74
N LEU A 4 9.03 -8.29 -8.74
CA LEU A 4 7.88 -8.97 -8.13
C LEU A 4 7.46 -8.19 -6.90
N GLY A 5 6.25 -7.62 -6.90
CA GLY A 5 5.64 -6.96 -5.76
C GLY A 5 4.71 -7.90 -4.98
N ILE A 6 4.84 -7.97 -3.66
CA ILE A 6 4.00 -8.77 -2.76
C ILE A 6 3.36 -7.86 -1.71
N GLU A 7 2.03 -7.80 -1.71
CA GLU A 7 1.23 -7.04 -0.75
C GLU A 7 0.32 -8.00 0.02
N SER A 8 0.38 -7.96 1.34
CA SER A 8 -0.43 -8.81 2.23
C SER A 8 -0.69 -8.17 3.61
N ALA A 9 -0.41 -6.87 3.74
CA ALA A 9 -0.56 -6.14 5.00
C ALA A 9 -2.01 -5.81 5.34
N GLY A 10 -2.87 -5.77 4.33
CA GLY A 10 -4.28 -5.36 4.46
C GLY A 10 -5.27 -6.51 4.55
N SER A 11 -6.54 -6.19 4.27
CA SER A 11 -7.63 -7.15 4.13
C SER A 11 -7.59 -7.92 2.81
N GLN A 12 -6.77 -7.49 1.89
CA GLN A 12 -6.48 -8.17 0.62
C GLN A 12 -5.10 -8.79 0.68
N ILE A 13 -4.86 -9.74 -0.22
CA ILE A 13 -3.54 -10.22 -0.55
C ILE A 13 -3.38 -10.14 -2.05
N GLY A 14 -2.22 -9.70 -2.51
CA GLY A 14 -1.97 -9.57 -3.94
C GLY A 14 -0.49 -9.62 -4.29
N CYS A 15 -0.25 -9.86 -5.57
CA CYS A 15 1.07 -9.73 -6.16
C CYS A 15 0.98 -9.08 -7.54
N ALA A 16 2.10 -8.52 -7.98
CA ALA A 16 2.24 -7.93 -9.29
C ALA A 16 3.65 -8.19 -9.83
N ILE A 17 3.77 -8.30 -11.14
CA ILE A 17 5.05 -8.28 -11.84
C ILE A 17 5.05 -7.11 -12.81
N GLY A 18 6.16 -6.40 -12.86
CA GLY A 18 6.36 -5.27 -13.76
C GLY A 18 7.75 -4.68 -13.66
N GLY A 19 7.93 -3.48 -14.13
CA GLY A 19 9.21 -2.78 -14.12
C GLY A 19 9.09 -1.39 -14.71
N HIS A 20 10.15 -0.88 -15.34
CA HIS A 20 10.20 0.45 -15.93
C HIS A 20 9.04 0.74 -16.92
N GLU A 21 8.58 -0.27 -17.65
CA GLU A 21 7.47 -0.14 -18.62
C GLU A 21 6.08 -0.19 -17.95
N GLY A 22 6.02 -0.36 -16.65
CA GLY A 22 4.79 -0.45 -15.86
C GLY A 22 4.49 -1.85 -15.36
N VAL A 23 3.23 -2.05 -14.97
CA VAL A 23 2.75 -3.34 -14.44
C VAL A 23 2.35 -4.25 -15.59
N LEU A 24 3.03 -5.42 -15.73
CA LEU A 24 2.74 -6.43 -16.76
C LEU A 24 1.54 -7.28 -16.38
N ALA A 25 1.50 -7.75 -15.13
CA ALA A 25 0.38 -8.53 -14.61
C ALA A 25 0.22 -8.29 -13.11
N SER A 26 -1.01 -8.40 -12.63
CA SER A 26 -1.32 -8.33 -11.20
C SER A 26 -2.53 -9.18 -10.86
N ALA A 27 -2.54 -9.74 -9.66
CA ALA A 27 -3.68 -10.45 -9.09
C ALA A 27 -3.85 -10.07 -7.62
N HIS A 28 -5.09 -10.08 -7.15
CA HIS A 28 -5.40 -9.88 -5.74
C HIS A 28 -6.66 -10.65 -5.34
N THR A 29 -6.76 -10.97 -4.06
CA THR A 29 -7.92 -11.63 -3.47
C THR A 29 -8.34 -10.91 -2.19
N GLY A 30 -9.62 -10.56 -2.08
CA GLY A 30 -10.19 -9.86 -0.93
C GLY A 30 -10.79 -10.75 0.16
N LYS A 31 -10.68 -12.07 0.06
CA LYS A 31 -11.22 -13.02 1.06
C LYS A 31 -10.17 -13.36 2.12
N GLY A 32 -10.17 -12.59 3.18
CA GLY A 32 -9.17 -12.38 4.21
C GLY A 32 -8.85 -13.51 5.21
N ARG A 33 -9.02 -14.81 4.96
CA ARG A 33 -8.60 -15.86 5.91
C ARG A 33 -7.60 -16.89 5.34
N GLN A 34 -7.26 -16.81 4.06
CA GLN A 34 -6.39 -17.78 3.37
C GLN A 34 -5.16 -17.11 2.75
N HIS A 35 -4.60 -16.10 3.43
CA HIS A 35 -3.47 -15.33 2.90
C HIS A 35 -2.27 -16.23 2.53
N ALA A 36 -1.90 -17.16 3.42
CA ALA A 36 -0.75 -18.03 3.17
C ALA A 36 -0.96 -19.01 2.01
N GLU A 37 -2.19 -19.53 1.88
CA GLU A 37 -2.51 -20.55 0.87
C GLU A 37 -2.69 -19.96 -0.53
N SER A 38 -3.11 -18.68 -0.62
CA SER A 38 -3.43 -18.04 -1.90
C SER A 38 -2.24 -17.32 -2.55
N LEU A 39 -1.20 -16.96 -1.79
CA LEU A 39 -0.10 -16.14 -2.31
C LEU A 39 0.74 -16.88 -3.37
N ALA A 40 1.19 -18.09 -3.09
CA ALA A 40 2.04 -18.83 -4.02
C ALA A 40 1.32 -19.14 -5.35
N PRO A 41 0.06 -19.61 -5.37
CA PRO A 41 -0.72 -19.73 -6.59
C PRO A 41 -0.90 -18.42 -7.36
N GLN A 42 -1.10 -17.28 -6.65
CA GLN A 42 -1.22 -15.98 -7.30
C GLN A 42 0.09 -15.55 -7.96
N ILE A 43 1.23 -15.75 -7.29
CA ILE A 43 2.55 -15.45 -7.86
C ILE A 43 2.79 -16.25 -9.14
N ASP A 44 2.52 -17.57 -9.15
CA ASP A 44 2.66 -18.39 -10.34
C ASP A 44 1.71 -17.96 -11.46
N PHE A 45 0.46 -17.62 -11.11
CA PHE A 45 -0.50 -17.10 -12.08
C PHE A 45 -0.02 -15.78 -12.71
N VAL A 46 0.40 -14.81 -11.89
CA VAL A 46 0.87 -13.50 -12.37
C VAL A 46 2.13 -13.65 -13.22
N ARG A 47 3.06 -14.53 -12.82
CA ARG A 47 4.26 -14.85 -13.59
C ARG A 47 3.92 -15.36 -15.01
N ARG A 48 3.00 -16.32 -15.09
CA ARG A 48 2.55 -16.88 -16.39
C ARG A 48 1.85 -15.83 -17.25
N GLN A 49 1.00 -14.99 -16.65
CA GLN A 49 0.30 -13.93 -17.37
C GLN A 49 1.26 -12.83 -17.86
N ALA A 50 2.32 -12.56 -17.12
CA ALA A 50 3.38 -11.64 -17.54
C ALA A 50 4.31 -12.23 -18.60
N GLY A 51 4.28 -13.55 -18.82
CA GLY A 51 5.21 -14.25 -19.73
C GLY A 51 6.67 -14.23 -19.24
N VAL A 52 6.88 -14.21 -17.92
CA VAL A 52 8.19 -14.01 -17.27
C VAL A 52 8.61 -15.28 -16.53
N GLU A 53 9.88 -15.64 -16.61
CA GLU A 53 10.47 -16.67 -15.77
C GLU A 53 11.03 -16.08 -14.46
N PHE A 54 11.11 -16.90 -13.39
CA PHE A 54 11.64 -16.43 -12.11
C PHE A 54 13.09 -15.92 -12.20
N SER A 55 13.89 -16.50 -13.10
CA SER A 55 15.27 -16.09 -13.36
C SER A 55 15.41 -14.70 -13.98
N GLU A 56 14.34 -14.14 -14.52
CA GLU A 56 14.33 -12.79 -15.12
C GLU A 56 14.00 -11.69 -14.09
N LEU A 57 13.55 -12.07 -12.88
CA LEU A 57 13.31 -11.14 -11.81
C LEU A 57 14.63 -10.58 -11.27
N GLY A 58 14.68 -9.27 -11.10
CA GLY A 58 15.84 -8.56 -10.55
C GLY A 58 15.67 -8.10 -9.11
N VAL A 59 14.41 -7.99 -8.62
CA VAL A 59 14.07 -7.51 -7.28
C VAL A 59 12.76 -8.13 -6.81
N VAL A 60 12.65 -8.37 -5.50
CA VAL A 60 11.37 -8.60 -4.82
C VAL A 60 11.04 -7.39 -3.96
N ALA A 61 9.92 -6.74 -4.22
CA ALA A 61 9.37 -5.65 -3.40
C ALA A 61 8.25 -6.17 -2.50
N VAL A 62 8.24 -5.79 -1.22
CA VAL A 62 7.25 -6.29 -0.26
C VAL A 62 6.73 -5.17 0.62
N ASP A 63 5.43 -5.22 0.92
CA ASP A 63 4.83 -4.36 1.94
C ASP A 63 5.30 -4.77 3.33
N ILE A 64 5.94 -3.84 4.05
CA ILE A 64 6.47 -4.03 5.40
C ILE A 64 5.57 -3.43 6.49
N GLY A 65 4.36 -2.96 6.13
CA GLY A 65 3.41 -2.37 7.05
C GLY A 65 3.46 -0.84 7.12
N PRO A 66 2.66 -0.28 8.04
CA PRO A 66 1.86 -0.95 9.07
C PRO A 66 0.64 -1.71 8.52
N GLY A 67 0.19 -2.74 9.26
CA GLY A 67 -0.96 -3.54 8.84
C GLY A 67 -1.21 -4.79 9.70
N LEU A 68 -1.93 -5.75 9.14
CA LEU A 68 -2.27 -7.01 9.82
C LEU A 68 -1.03 -7.87 10.04
N TYR A 69 -0.69 -8.14 11.29
CA TYR A 69 0.51 -8.90 11.69
C TYR A 69 0.68 -10.23 10.95
N THR A 70 -0.39 -11.03 10.86
CA THR A 70 -0.34 -12.33 10.18
C THR A 70 -0.06 -12.17 8.69
N GLY A 71 -0.71 -11.21 8.03
CA GLY A 71 -0.48 -10.91 6.62
C GLY A 71 0.95 -10.47 6.36
N LEU A 72 1.45 -9.51 7.13
CA LEU A 72 2.84 -9.02 7.03
C LEU A 72 3.86 -10.15 7.12
N ARG A 73 3.68 -11.06 8.08
CA ARG A 73 4.58 -12.22 8.22
C ARG A 73 4.57 -13.12 6.98
N VAL A 74 3.39 -13.38 6.41
CA VAL A 74 3.26 -14.20 5.19
C VAL A 74 3.97 -13.53 4.02
N GLY A 75 3.71 -12.24 3.77
CA GLY A 75 4.33 -11.51 2.67
C GLY A 75 5.84 -11.41 2.81
N ILE A 76 6.33 -10.96 3.96
CA ILE A 76 7.76 -10.78 4.21
C ILE A 76 8.51 -12.12 4.14
N SER A 77 7.97 -13.19 4.76
CA SER A 77 8.60 -14.51 4.70
C SER A 77 8.66 -15.06 3.26
N SER A 78 7.57 -14.89 2.49
CA SER A 78 7.53 -15.30 1.09
C SER A 78 8.52 -14.52 0.24
N ALA A 79 8.55 -13.19 0.40
CA ALA A 79 9.49 -12.31 -0.31
C ALA A 79 10.94 -12.67 0.01
N THR A 80 11.27 -12.86 1.30
CA THR A 80 12.61 -13.26 1.75
C THR A 80 13.02 -14.59 1.14
N THR A 81 12.12 -15.59 1.15
CA THR A 81 12.39 -16.92 0.60
C THR A 81 12.66 -16.86 -0.91
N ILE A 82 11.83 -16.12 -1.65
CA ILE A 82 12.00 -15.98 -3.10
C ILE A 82 13.28 -15.22 -3.43
N ALA A 83 13.53 -14.08 -2.77
CA ALA A 83 14.72 -13.26 -2.97
C ALA A 83 16.00 -14.07 -2.69
N HIS A 84 16.02 -14.83 -1.59
CA HIS A 84 17.13 -15.70 -1.23
C HIS A 84 17.35 -16.82 -2.25
N ALA A 85 16.28 -17.50 -2.66
CA ALA A 85 16.37 -18.61 -3.63
C ALA A 85 16.88 -18.16 -5.01
N LEU A 86 16.56 -16.91 -5.40
CA LEU A 86 16.98 -16.33 -6.67
C LEU A 86 18.32 -15.56 -6.59
N GLY A 87 18.83 -15.32 -5.39
CA GLY A 87 20.04 -14.50 -5.19
C GLY A 87 19.86 -13.04 -5.57
N ILE A 88 18.65 -12.49 -5.44
CA ILE A 88 18.30 -11.10 -5.81
C ILE A 88 17.95 -10.25 -4.57
N PRO A 89 18.08 -8.92 -4.64
CA PRO A 89 17.72 -8.04 -3.53
C PRO A 89 16.22 -8.05 -3.22
N MET A 90 15.90 -7.71 -1.96
CA MET A 90 14.55 -7.44 -1.49
C MET A 90 14.43 -5.98 -1.02
N ILE A 91 13.33 -5.31 -1.38
CA ILE A 91 13.01 -3.94 -0.99
C ILE A 91 11.72 -3.93 -0.17
N GLY A 92 11.76 -3.34 1.03
CA GLY A 92 10.58 -3.11 1.86
C GLY A 92 10.00 -1.72 1.64
N ILE A 93 8.68 -1.62 1.40
CA ILE A 93 7.96 -0.35 1.23
C ILE A 93 6.80 -0.30 2.21
N SER A 94 6.57 0.88 2.82
CA SER A 94 5.50 1.05 3.80
C SER A 94 4.12 1.04 3.15
N SER A 95 3.14 0.40 3.80
CA SER A 95 1.73 0.42 3.40
C SER A 95 1.18 1.85 3.22
N LEU A 96 1.66 2.79 4.04
CA LEU A 96 1.24 4.20 3.94
C LEU A 96 1.77 4.87 2.67
N ASP A 97 3.00 4.54 2.24
CA ASP A 97 3.53 5.00 0.96
C ASP A 97 2.76 4.39 -0.21
N LEU A 98 2.42 3.09 -0.11
CA LEU A 98 1.64 2.40 -1.13
C LEU A 98 0.24 2.98 -1.31
N LEU A 99 -0.38 3.47 -0.24
CA LEU A 99 -1.65 4.17 -0.27
C LEU A 99 -1.53 5.58 -0.85
N ALA A 100 -0.49 6.31 -0.48
CA ALA A 100 -0.30 7.68 -0.95
C ALA A 100 0.05 7.75 -2.44
N PHE A 101 0.81 6.78 -2.94
CA PHE A 101 1.37 6.82 -4.29
C PHE A 101 0.32 6.90 -5.42
N PRO A 102 -0.81 6.16 -5.41
CA PRO A 102 -1.85 6.33 -6.43
C PRO A 102 -2.47 7.73 -6.45
N ALA A 103 -2.47 8.42 -5.30
CA ALA A 103 -2.99 9.78 -5.18
C ALA A 103 -1.99 10.89 -5.61
N ARG A 104 -0.79 10.55 -6.08
CA ARG A 104 0.30 11.49 -6.45
C ARG A 104 -0.07 12.53 -7.51
N TRP A 105 -1.20 12.38 -8.17
CA TRP A 105 -1.68 13.32 -9.17
C TRP A 105 -2.46 14.51 -8.58
N THR A 106 -2.90 14.42 -7.32
CA THR A 106 -3.57 15.52 -6.64
C THR A 106 -2.59 16.64 -6.27
N SER A 107 -3.09 17.88 -6.25
CA SER A 107 -2.38 19.03 -5.66
C SER A 107 -2.66 19.20 -4.18
N ARG A 108 -3.56 18.40 -3.60
CA ARG A 108 -3.95 18.43 -2.20
C ARG A 108 -2.88 17.77 -1.34
N LEU A 109 -2.87 18.08 -0.05
CA LEU A 109 -2.18 17.30 0.96
C LEU A 109 -2.76 15.87 0.97
N ILE A 110 -1.93 14.86 0.82
CA ILE A 110 -2.36 13.46 0.89
C ILE A 110 -2.21 13.01 2.35
N VAL A 111 -3.30 12.56 2.94
CA VAL A 111 -3.35 12.05 4.32
C VAL A 111 -3.73 10.59 4.25
N THR A 112 -2.81 9.70 4.58
CA THR A 112 -3.11 8.28 4.65
C THR A 112 -3.67 7.92 6.02
N ALA A 113 -4.70 7.08 6.05
CA ALA A 113 -5.32 6.59 7.27
C ALA A 113 -5.73 5.13 7.11
N LEU A 114 -4.91 4.22 7.66
CA LEU A 114 -5.19 2.78 7.74
C LEU A 114 -5.80 2.44 9.10
N ASP A 115 -6.79 1.56 9.11
CA ASP A 115 -7.41 1.05 10.33
C ASP A 115 -6.41 0.22 11.16
N ALA A 116 -5.90 0.78 12.26
CA ALA A 116 -5.01 0.12 13.20
C ALA A 116 -5.77 -0.83 14.17
N ARG A 117 -7.11 -0.92 14.02
CA ARG A 117 -8.03 -1.59 14.95
C ARG A 117 -8.17 -0.83 16.27
N ARG A 118 -9.05 -1.31 17.15
CA ARG A 118 -9.29 -0.76 18.50
C ARG A 118 -9.61 0.74 18.55
N GLY A 119 -10.10 1.32 17.45
CA GLY A 119 -10.43 2.74 17.39
C GLY A 119 -9.25 3.64 17.03
N GLU A 120 -8.15 3.07 16.53
CA GLU A 120 -6.93 3.79 16.14
C GLU A 120 -6.69 3.71 14.62
N LEU A 121 -5.87 4.64 14.13
CA LEU A 121 -5.46 4.78 12.73
C LEU A 121 -3.94 4.86 12.65
N PHE A 122 -3.34 4.17 11.69
CA PHE A 122 -1.99 4.49 11.22
C PHE A 122 -2.09 5.62 10.21
N THR A 123 -1.39 6.72 10.46
CA THR A 123 -1.48 7.92 9.63
C THR A 123 -0.10 8.42 9.21
N ALA A 124 -0.02 9.02 8.03
CA ALA A 124 1.14 9.78 7.56
C ALA A 124 0.68 10.85 6.57
N LEU A 125 1.51 11.87 6.36
CA LEU A 125 1.21 12.97 5.45
C LEU A 125 2.23 12.97 4.31
N PHE A 126 1.72 13.24 3.10
CA PHE A 126 2.52 13.24 1.90
C PHE A 126 2.19 14.43 1.01
N ARG A 127 3.16 14.84 0.20
CA ARG A 127 2.97 15.78 -0.90
C ARG A 127 3.41 15.16 -2.21
N LYS A 128 2.74 15.59 -3.25
CA LYS A 128 3.17 15.35 -4.61
C LYS A 128 4.52 16.02 -4.87
N VAL A 129 5.43 15.29 -5.50
CA VAL A 129 6.68 15.79 -6.06
C VAL A 129 6.80 15.34 -7.51
N PRO A 130 7.68 15.94 -8.32
CA PRO A 130 7.95 15.42 -9.66
C PRO A 130 8.36 13.94 -9.62
N GLY A 131 7.59 13.10 -10.32
CA GLY A 131 7.83 11.66 -10.38
C GLY A 131 7.26 10.82 -9.24
N GLY A 132 6.65 11.40 -8.20
CA GLY A 132 6.15 10.59 -7.09
C GLY A 132 5.51 11.36 -5.94
N ILE A 133 5.80 10.90 -4.75
CA ILE A 133 5.35 11.47 -3.48
C ILE A 133 6.53 11.70 -2.55
N GLN A 134 6.41 12.67 -1.68
CA GLN A 134 7.32 12.91 -0.56
C GLN A 134 6.55 12.82 0.74
N ARG A 135 7.02 11.99 1.66
CA ARG A 135 6.50 11.96 3.03
C ARG A 135 6.95 13.22 3.75
N ILE A 136 6.02 13.96 4.33
CA ILE A 136 6.28 15.20 5.08
C ILE A 136 6.03 15.05 6.57
N ARG A 137 5.40 13.97 6.99
CA ARG A 137 5.27 13.55 8.39
C ARG A 137 5.40 12.04 8.50
N ASP A 138 6.22 11.60 9.44
CA ASP A 138 6.43 10.18 9.73
C ASP A 138 5.15 9.49 10.23
N PRO A 139 5.07 8.15 10.08
CA PRO A 139 3.95 7.36 10.55
C PRO A 139 3.66 7.58 12.03
N GLN A 140 2.37 7.77 12.34
CA GLN A 140 1.86 7.92 13.70
C GLN A 140 0.66 7.01 13.91
N VAL A 141 0.36 6.74 15.18
CA VAL A 141 -0.90 6.14 15.61
C VAL A 141 -1.73 7.24 16.24
N ASN A 142 -2.93 7.46 15.72
CA ASN A 142 -3.86 8.49 16.17
C ASN A 142 -5.25 7.88 16.33
N THR A 143 -6.04 8.39 17.25
CA THR A 143 -7.49 8.21 17.20
C THR A 143 -8.09 9.03 16.06
N PRO A 144 -9.29 8.69 15.54
CA PRO A 144 -9.96 9.52 14.53
C PRO A 144 -10.17 10.97 14.97
N GLN A 145 -10.39 11.20 16.27
CA GLN A 145 -10.59 12.52 16.86
C GLN A 145 -9.29 13.35 16.88
N GLU A 146 -8.16 12.72 17.20
CA GLU A 146 -6.85 13.38 17.15
C GLU A 146 -6.49 13.76 15.72
N LEU A 147 -6.71 12.85 14.76
CA LEU A 147 -6.51 13.17 13.34
C LEU A 147 -7.45 14.28 12.88
N LEU A 148 -8.73 14.29 13.31
CA LEU A 148 -9.66 15.37 13.03
C LEU A 148 -9.14 16.71 13.56
N ALA A 149 -8.69 16.74 14.81
CA ALA A 149 -8.16 17.97 15.44
C ALA A 149 -6.92 18.48 14.66
N GLU A 150 -6.02 17.60 14.26
CA GLU A 150 -4.88 17.96 13.43
C GLU A 150 -5.32 18.53 12.06
N LEU A 151 -6.24 17.86 11.37
CA LEU A 151 -6.76 18.33 10.09
C LEU A 151 -7.47 19.69 10.20
N MET A 152 -8.06 20.02 11.34
CA MET A 152 -8.65 21.34 11.58
C MET A 152 -7.60 22.46 11.64
N THR A 153 -6.37 22.17 11.99
CA THR A 153 -5.27 23.16 12.01
C THR A 153 -4.61 23.36 10.65
N ILE A 154 -4.80 22.42 9.73
CA ILE A 154 -4.23 22.49 8.39
C ILE A 154 -5.14 23.32 7.50
N GLU A 155 -4.64 24.44 6.96
CA GLU A 155 -5.45 25.36 6.14
C GLU A 155 -5.61 24.90 4.68
N GLU A 156 -4.67 24.10 4.17
CA GLU A 156 -4.70 23.61 2.79
C GLU A 156 -5.72 22.49 2.57
N PRO A 157 -6.24 22.33 1.33
CA PRO A 157 -7.10 21.21 0.99
C PRO A 157 -6.38 19.87 1.14
N ALA A 158 -7.05 18.89 1.73
CA ALA A 158 -6.50 17.55 1.95
C ALA A 158 -7.35 16.47 1.28
N LEU A 159 -6.69 15.37 0.87
CA LEU A 159 -7.30 14.15 0.38
C LEU A 159 -6.97 13.02 1.36
N LEU A 160 -7.98 12.48 2.04
CA LEU A 160 -7.85 11.30 2.89
C LEU A 160 -7.95 10.03 2.04
N VAL A 161 -6.97 9.13 2.20
CA VAL A 161 -6.92 7.82 1.53
C VAL A 161 -6.73 6.71 2.56
N GLY A 162 -7.32 5.54 2.31
CA GLY A 162 -7.20 4.37 3.17
C GLY A 162 -8.54 3.89 3.74
N ASP A 163 -8.56 2.65 4.21
CA ASP A 163 -9.76 2.01 4.78
C ASP A 163 -10.17 2.62 6.12
N GLY A 164 -9.22 3.11 6.89
CA GLY A 164 -9.48 3.87 8.11
C GLY A 164 -10.18 5.20 7.83
N ALA A 165 -9.83 5.88 6.74
CA ALA A 165 -10.52 7.08 6.31
C ALA A 165 -12.00 6.81 6.00
N LEU A 166 -12.28 5.76 5.22
CA LEU A 166 -13.66 5.36 4.88
C LEU A 166 -14.44 4.89 6.10
N ARG A 167 -13.82 4.15 7.01
CA ARG A 167 -14.46 3.65 8.23
C ARG A 167 -14.98 4.76 9.12
N TYR A 168 -14.24 5.87 9.20
CA TYR A 168 -14.57 7.02 10.06
C TYR A 168 -14.98 8.26 9.25
N GLN A 169 -15.51 8.07 8.04
CA GLN A 169 -15.88 9.16 7.13
C GLN A 169 -16.83 10.19 7.76
N GLU A 170 -17.77 9.76 8.63
CA GLU A 170 -18.71 10.66 9.30
C GLU A 170 -18.00 11.70 10.17
N ILE A 171 -16.87 11.31 10.80
CA ILE A 171 -16.05 12.21 11.61
C ILE A 171 -15.39 13.27 10.73
N PHE A 172 -14.79 12.85 9.60
CA PHE A 172 -14.00 13.72 8.73
C PHE A 172 -14.85 14.58 7.79
N SER A 173 -16.10 14.18 7.50
CA SER A 173 -17.02 14.93 6.63
C SER A 173 -17.41 16.32 7.17
N SER A 174 -17.14 16.59 8.45
CA SER A 174 -17.35 17.91 9.05
C SER A 174 -16.40 18.99 8.52
N ILE A 175 -15.28 18.62 7.88
CA ILE A 175 -14.28 19.57 7.38
C ILE A 175 -14.42 19.72 5.86
N ARG A 176 -14.98 20.84 5.38
CA ARG A 176 -15.25 21.09 3.94
C ARG A 176 -14.02 20.95 3.01
N ARG A 177 -12.82 21.25 3.52
CA ARG A 177 -11.57 21.19 2.72
C ARG A 177 -10.94 19.80 2.67
N VAL A 178 -11.50 18.84 3.42
CA VAL A 178 -11.08 17.46 3.43
C VAL A 178 -11.99 16.67 2.48
N GLU A 179 -11.40 16.08 1.48
CA GLU A 179 -12.05 15.17 0.55
C GLU A 179 -11.67 13.73 0.87
N MET A 180 -12.62 12.82 0.75
CA MET A 180 -12.40 11.41 0.93
C MET A 180 -12.13 10.75 -0.42
N ALA A 181 -11.07 9.96 -0.50
CA ALA A 181 -10.82 9.16 -1.69
C ALA A 181 -11.85 8.03 -1.82
N GLU A 182 -12.07 7.62 -3.06
CA GLU A 182 -12.95 6.49 -3.36
C GLU A 182 -12.40 5.16 -2.82
N GLN A 183 -13.27 4.16 -2.74
CA GLN A 183 -12.94 2.82 -2.25
C GLN A 183 -11.78 2.16 -3.01
N GLY A 184 -11.54 2.53 -4.26
CA GLY A 184 -10.39 2.07 -5.05
C GLY A 184 -9.02 2.45 -4.48
N LEU A 185 -8.97 3.47 -3.62
CA LEU A 185 -7.77 3.93 -2.91
C LEU A 185 -7.78 3.59 -1.41
N ALA A 186 -8.61 2.63 -1.00
CA ALA A 186 -8.76 2.26 0.41
C ALA A 186 -7.66 1.30 0.91
N ILE A 187 -7.03 0.55 0.03
CA ILE A 187 -6.15 -0.56 0.39
C ILE A 187 -4.83 -0.46 -0.39
N PRO A 188 -3.68 -0.74 0.26
CA PRO A 188 -2.39 -0.84 -0.42
C PRO A 188 -2.44 -1.84 -1.58
N SER A 189 -1.65 -1.61 -2.62
CA SER A 189 -1.67 -2.44 -3.83
C SER A 189 -0.27 -2.91 -4.22
N ALA A 190 -0.15 -4.19 -4.58
CA ALA A 190 1.08 -4.74 -5.16
C ALA A 190 1.51 -4.03 -6.45
N ARG A 191 0.57 -3.40 -7.17
CA ARG A 191 0.88 -2.56 -8.34
C ARG A 191 1.71 -1.32 -7.95
N SER A 192 1.39 -0.72 -6.79
CA SER A 192 2.17 0.41 -6.26
C SER A 192 3.58 -0.02 -5.85
N LEU A 193 3.76 -1.24 -5.32
CA LEU A 193 5.09 -1.79 -5.01
C LEU A 193 5.99 -1.80 -6.24
N VAL A 194 5.50 -2.35 -7.35
CA VAL A 194 6.27 -2.44 -8.60
C VAL A 194 6.65 -1.08 -9.17
N GLN A 195 5.83 -0.06 -8.92
CA GLN A 195 6.07 1.30 -9.43
C GLN A 195 6.95 2.15 -8.51
N LEU A 196 7.04 1.81 -7.23
CA LEU A 196 7.86 2.52 -6.23
C LEU A 196 9.24 1.89 -6.03
N ALA A 197 9.40 0.62 -6.29
CA ALA A 197 10.68 -0.12 -6.18
C ALA A 197 11.57 0.12 -7.40
#